data_e7e77720d438be4b94f9f6da9fda3899
#
_entry.id   e7e77720d438be4b94f9f6da9fda3899
#
_cell.length_a   1.000
_cell.length_b   1.000
_cell.length_c   1.000
_cell.angle_alpha   90.00
_cell.angle_beta   90.00
_cell.angle_gamma   90.00
#
_symmetry.space_group_name_H-M   'P 1'
#
loop_
_entity.id
_entity.type
_entity.pdbx_description
1 polymer ?
#
loop_
_entity_poly.entity_id
_entity_poly.type
_entity_poly.pdbx_seq_one_letter_code
_entity_poly.pdbx_strand_id
1 'polypeptide(L)'
;YSTSEDNSKSQVEEFTKLAEKAGYKVVPYSVPSTNEIASTVSVMSGKVDAIWVPIDNTIASAFSTVVEANKTAKKPIFPSATAMVEAGGLGSVVVDQHDLGVATGKMAAKILKGQKPADTPVEIFSQGKSVINKKVADELGITIPESVLKDAGQVIK
;
A
#
# COMPACT_ATOMS: atom_id res chain seq x y z
N TYR A 1 4.94 -7.22 6.49
CA TYR A 1 3.54 -7.68 6.54
C TYR A 1 3.24 -8.36 7.87
N SER A 2 1.96 -8.38 8.28
CA SER A 2 1.52 -9.08 9.49
C SER A 2 1.23 -10.55 9.21
N THR A 3 1.65 -11.43 10.12
CA THR A 3 1.31 -12.86 10.03
C THR A 3 -0.10 -13.19 10.49
N SER A 4 -0.79 -12.24 11.13
CA SER A 4 -2.16 -12.39 11.62
C SER A 4 -3.23 -12.09 10.56
N GLU A 5 -2.86 -11.58 9.38
CA GLU A 5 -3.79 -11.18 8.33
C GLU A 5 -3.56 -11.98 7.05
N ASP A 6 -4.52 -12.82 6.68
CA ASP A 6 -4.41 -13.70 5.51
C ASP A 6 -4.40 -12.93 4.18
N ASN A 7 -5.12 -11.80 4.10
CA ASN A 7 -5.07 -10.91 2.95
C ASN A 7 -3.66 -10.33 2.74
N SER A 8 -2.97 -9.97 3.82
CA SER A 8 -1.61 -9.44 3.78
C SER A 8 -0.62 -10.48 3.25
N LYS A 9 -0.71 -11.72 3.71
CA LYS A 9 0.10 -12.84 3.20
C LYS A 9 -0.11 -13.07 1.70
N SER A 10 -1.38 -13.18 1.28
CA SER A 10 -1.73 -13.40 -0.13
C SER A 10 -1.19 -12.29 -1.04
N GLN A 11 -1.29 -11.04 -0.60
CA GLN A 11 -0.76 -9.90 -1.35
C GLN A 11 0.77 -9.94 -1.46
N VAL A 12 1.48 -10.34 -0.39
CA VAL A 12 2.94 -10.48 -0.43
C VAL A 12 3.36 -11.58 -1.40
N GLU A 13 2.65 -12.70 -1.44
CA GLU A 13 2.92 -13.80 -2.39
C GLU A 13 2.71 -13.34 -3.84
N GLU A 14 1.63 -12.64 -4.13
CA GLU A 14 1.35 -12.12 -5.47
C GLU A 14 2.34 -11.03 -5.87
N PHE A 15 2.60 -10.06 -5.00
CA PHE A 15 3.59 -9.02 -5.23
C PHE A 15 4.97 -9.60 -5.50
N THR A 16 5.40 -10.61 -4.74
CA THR A 16 6.68 -11.27 -4.92
C THR A 16 6.81 -11.84 -6.34
N LYS A 17 5.82 -12.59 -6.80
CA LYS A 17 5.81 -13.16 -8.17
C LYS A 17 5.91 -12.08 -9.25
N LEU A 18 5.17 -10.98 -9.08
CA LEU A 18 5.16 -9.88 -10.05
C LEU A 18 6.48 -9.09 -10.05
N ALA A 19 7.00 -8.79 -8.87
CA ALA A 19 8.24 -8.04 -8.71
C ALA A 19 9.46 -8.83 -9.20
N GLU A 20 9.54 -10.14 -8.89
CA GLU A 20 10.60 -11.01 -9.39
C GLU A 20 10.57 -11.15 -10.91
N LYS A 21 9.37 -11.24 -11.51
CA LYS A 21 9.19 -11.22 -12.98
C LYS A 21 9.66 -9.89 -13.59
N ALA A 22 9.57 -8.79 -12.85
CA ALA A 22 10.08 -7.47 -13.25
C ALA A 22 11.58 -7.28 -12.96
N GLY A 23 12.28 -8.28 -12.44
CA GLY A 23 13.72 -8.26 -12.16
C GLY A 23 14.11 -7.75 -10.77
N TYR A 24 13.16 -7.56 -9.87
CA TYR A 24 13.43 -7.18 -8.48
C TYR A 24 13.63 -8.41 -7.59
N LYS A 25 14.51 -8.28 -6.61
CA LYS A 25 14.65 -9.28 -5.54
C LYS A 25 13.74 -8.91 -4.37
N VAL A 26 12.81 -9.76 -4.00
CA VAL A 26 11.93 -9.56 -2.87
C VAL A 26 12.46 -10.33 -1.65
N VAL A 27 12.48 -9.65 -0.50
CA VAL A 27 12.84 -10.24 0.79
C VAL A 27 11.70 -9.98 1.76
N PRO A 28 10.82 -10.95 2.01
CA PRO A 28 9.68 -10.78 2.90
C PRO A 28 10.13 -10.66 4.36
N TYR A 29 9.60 -9.66 5.07
CA TYR A 29 9.72 -9.50 6.51
C TYR A 29 8.34 -9.49 7.15
N SER A 30 8.14 -10.34 8.13
CA SER A 30 6.86 -10.45 8.83
C SER A 30 6.95 -9.98 10.27
N VAL A 31 5.83 -9.51 10.79
CA VAL A 31 5.65 -9.14 12.19
C VAL A 31 4.41 -9.85 12.75
N PRO A 32 4.48 -10.43 13.96
CA PRO A 32 3.31 -11.03 14.60
C PRO A 32 2.38 -9.97 15.21
N SER A 33 2.91 -8.82 15.62
CA SER A 33 2.14 -7.70 16.19
C SER A 33 2.82 -6.36 15.93
N THR A 34 2.21 -5.28 16.39
CA THR A 34 2.76 -3.91 16.30
C THR A 34 4.06 -3.72 17.10
N ASN A 35 4.29 -4.54 18.14
CA ASN A 35 5.45 -4.42 19.02
C ASN A 35 6.78 -4.70 18.30
N GLU A 36 6.77 -5.58 17.30
CA GLU A 36 7.96 -5.99 16.58
C GLU A 36 8.26 -5.10 15.35
N ILE A 37 7.37 -4.16 15.01
CA ILE A 37 7.52 -3.32 13.82
C ILE A 37 8.84 -2.54 13.86
N ALA A 38 9.14 -1.84 14.95
CA ALA A 38 10.32 -1.00 15.03
C ALA A 38 11.62 -1.80 14.84
N SER A 39 11.75 -2.93 15.53
CA SER A 39 12.95 -3.79 15.44
C SER A 39 13.07 -4.42 14.04
N THR A 40 11.99 -4.92 13.49
CA THR A 40 11.97 -5.53 12.15
C THR A 40 12.34 -4.51 11.06
N VAL A 41 11.75 -3.31 11.11
CA VAL A 41 12.04 -2.23 10.15
C VAL A 41 13.50 -1.79 10.27
N SER A 42 14.02 -1.60 11.47
CA SER A 42 15.43 -1.23 11.67
C SER A 42 16.41 -2.25 11.09
N VAL A 43 16.10 -3.54 11.21
CA VAL A 43 16.94 -4.61 10.65
C VAL A 43 16.83 -4.67 9.11
N MET A 44 15.60 -4.59 8.56
CA MET A 44 15.39 -4.74 7.13
C MET A 44 15.86 -3.53 6.33
N SER A 45 15.71 -2.31 6.87
CA SER A 45 16.06 -1.07 6.16
C SER A 45 17.54 -1.00 5.77
N GLY A 46 18.43 -1.67 6.51
CA GLY A 46 19.84 -1.78 6.14
C GLY A 46 20.14 -2.80 5.04
N LYS A 47 19.16 -3.58 4.60
CA LYS A 47 19.34 -4.72 3.68
C LYS A 47 18.55 -4.60 2.38
N VAL A 48 17.73 -3.57 2.23
CA VAL A 48 16.84 -3.37 1.09
C VAL A 48 17.01 -1.96 0.52
N ASP A 49 16.61 -1.77 -0.73
CA ASP A 49 16.64 -0.46 -1.41
C ASP A 49 15.32 0.29 -1.26
N ALA A 50 14.22 -0.44 -1.09
CA ALA A 50 12.88 0.10 -0.89
C ALA A 50 12.06 -0.83 0.01
N ILE A 51 11.00 -0.29 0.61
CA ILE A 51 10.06 -1.01 1.47
C ILE A 51 8.69 -0.95 0.82
N TRP A 52 8.07 -2.10 0.59
CA TRP A 52 6.67 -2.18 0.20
C TRP A 52 5.82 -2.73 1.36
N VAL A 53 4.65 -2.13 1.58
CA VAL A 53 3.71 -2.52 2.65
C VAL A 53 2.37 -2.87 2.03
N PRO A 54 1.85 -4.10 2.20
CA PRO A 54 0.54 -4.51 1.69
C PRO A 54 -0.61 -3.78 2.41
N ILE A 55 -1.85 -4.07 2.03
CA ILE A 55 -3.03 -3.69 2.81
C ILE A 55 -3.03 -4.56 4.08
N ASP A 56 -2.68 -3.93 5.20
CA ASP A 56 -2.41 -4.60 6.48
C ASP A 56 -2.83 -3.67 7.62
N ASN A 57 -3.87 -4.05 8.36
CA ASN A 57 -4.44 -3.22 9.43
C ASN A 57 -3.48 -3.09 10.61
N THR A 58 -2.75 -4.16 10.92
CA THR A 58 -1.77 -4.17 12.00
C THR A 58 -0.67 -3.14 11.73
N ILE A 59 -0.11 -3.14 10.53
CA ILE A 59 0.94 -2.18 10.15
C ILE A 59 0.36 -0.78 9.95
N ALA A 60 -0.82 -0.65 9.36
CA ALA A 60 -1.46 0.64 9.16
C ALA A 60 -1.73 1.37 10.48
N SER A 61 -2.17 0.65 11.52
CA SER A 61 -2.42 1.22 12.85
C SER A 61 -1.17 1.77 13.55
N ALA A 62 0.01 1.29 13.17
CA ALA A 62 1.31 1.69 13.71
C ALA A 62 2.29 2.19 12.62
N PHE A 63 1.77 2.75 11.53
CA PHE A 63 2.60 3.14 10.38
C PHE A 63 3.61 4.24 10.72
N SER A 64 3.30 5.12 11.65
CA SER A 64 4.26 6.10 12.17
C SER A 64 5.51 5.45 12.76
N THR A 65 5.38 4.26 13.37
CA THR A 65 6.51 3.47 13.88
C THR A 65 7.38 2.94 12.73
N VAL A 66 6.76 2.56 11.60
CA VAL A 66 7.52 2.15 10.38
C VAL A 66 8.36 3.33 9.87
N VAL A 67 7.75 4.50 9.74
CA VAL A 67 8.42 5.71 9.26
C VAL A 67 9.58 6.12 10.17
N GLU A 68 9.35 6.17 11.49
CA GLU A 68 10.38 6.55 12.45
C GLU A 68 11.55 5.55 12.50
N ALA A 69 11.26 4.24 12.48
CA ALA A 69 12.30 3.21 12.48
C ALA A 69 13.15 3.21 11.18
N ASN A 70 12.58 3.70 10.07
CA ASN A 70 13.28 3.83 8.78
C ASN A 70 14.03 5.17 8.62
N LYS A 71 13.86 6.12 9.53
CA LYS A 71 14.33 7.51 9.40
C LYS A 71 15.84 7.64 9.18
N THR A 72 16.64 6.80 9.83
CA THR A 72 18.10 6.80 9.65
C THR A 72 18.52 6.19 8.32
N ALA A 73 17.85 5.11 7.89
CA ALA A 73 18.17 4.40 6.67
C ALA A 73 17.61 5.10 5.41
N LYS A 74 16.63 5.98 5.57
CA LYS A 74 16.02 6.80 4.51
C LYS A 74 15.58 5.98 3.28
N LYS A 75 15.02 4.80 3.49
CA LYS A 75 14.53 3.99 2.37
C LYS A 75 13.14 4.48 1.93
N PRO A 76 12.86 4.56 0.62
CA PRO A 76 11.52 4.88 0.15
C PRO A 76 10.53 3.80 0.58
N ILE A 77 9.37 4.23 1.12
CA ILE A 77 8.30 3.33 1.56
C ILE A 77 7.13 3.49 0.59
N PHE A 78 6.67 2.38 0.02
CA PHE A 78 5.54 2.29 -0.89
C PHE A 78 4.40 1.51 -0.20
N PRO A 79 3.51 2.18 0.54
CA PRO A 79 2.39 1.52 1.20
C PRO A 79 1.21 1.33 0.24
N SER A 80 0.24 0.51 0.62
CA SER A 80 -0.91 0.18 -0.23
C SER A 80 -2.19 0.97 0.12
N ALA A 81 -2.10 2.06 0.90
CA ALA A 81 -3.24 2.91 1.24
C ALA A 81 -2.86 4.39 1.28
N THR A 82 -3.79 5.28 0.87
CA THR A 82 -3.60 6.74 0.83
C THR A 82 -3.18 7.29 2.19
N ALA A 83 -3.84 6.89 3.27
CA ALA A 83 -3.52 7.37 4.62
C ALA A 83 -2.07 7.06 5.04
N MET A 84 -1.52 5.92 4.61
CA MET A 84 -0.12 5.60 4.88
C MET A 84 0.84 6.42 4.00
N VAL A 85 0.46 6.80 2.77
CA VAL A 85 1.25 7.74 1.95
C VAL A 85 1.29 9.12 2.62
N GLU A 86 0.14 9.59 3.12
CA GLU A 86 0.03 10.85 3.88
C GLU A 86 0.86 10.83 5.16
N ALA A 87 0.94 9.68 5.82
CA ALA A 87 1.69 9.49 7.07
C ALA A 87 3.21 9.31 6.87
N GLY A 88 3.74 9.38 5.64
CA GLY A 88 5.18 9.34 5.37
C GLY A 88 5.62 8.29 4.35
N GLY A 89 4.71 7.63 3.65
CA GLY A 89 5.03 6.84 2.45
C GLY A 89 5.39 7.74 1.27
N LEU A 90 6.23 7.27 0.37
CA LEU A 90 6.64 8.02 -0.82
C LEU A 90 5.53 8.09 -1.88
N GLY A 91 4.84 7.01 -2.10
CA GLY A 91 3.78 6.93 -3.09
C GLY A 91 3.21 5.53 -3.22
N SER A 92 2.08 5.45 -3.92
CA SER A 92 1.39 4.18 -4.14
C SER A 92 0.43 4.28 -5.32
N VAL A 93 -0.03 3.14 -5.79
CA VAL A 93 -1.25 3.02 -6.60
C VAL A 93 -2.31 2.39 -5.72
N VAL A 94 -3.34 3.15 -5.40
CA VAL A 94 -4.37 2.76 -4.42
C VAL A 94 -5.75 2.70 -5.06
N VAL A 95 -6.60 1.81 -4.56
CA VAL A 95 -8.02 1.82 -4.89
C VAL A 95 -8.68 3.01 -4.18
N ASP A 96 -9.45 3.80 -4.91
CA ASP A 96 -10.23 4.88 -4.33
C ASP A 96 -11.38 4.30 -3.50
N GLN A 97 -11.34 4.54 -2.18
CA GLN A 97 -12.31 3.98 -1.24
C GLN A 97 -13.72 4.56 -1.45
N HIS A 98 -13.84 5.80 -1.95
CA HIS A 98 -15.11 6.39 -2.32
C HIS A 98 -15.73 5.67 -3.52
N ASP A 99 -14.94 5.46 -4.58
CA ASP A 99 -15.41 4.76 -5.78
C ASP A 99 -15.82 3.31 -5.46
N LEU A 100 -15.07 2.64 -4.58
CA LEU A 100 -15.42 1.31 -4.06
C LEU A 100 -16.75 1.34 -3.30
N GLY A 101 -16.96 2.34 -2.43
CA GLY A 101 -18.21 2.54 -1.72
C GLY A 101 -19.39 2.80 -2.65
N VAL A 102 -19.21 3.62 -3.69
CA VAL A 102 -20.24 3.89 -4.71
C VAL A 102 -20.62 2.61 -5.46
N ALA A 103 -19.65 1.80 -5.88
CA ALA A 103 -19.90 0.54 -6.56
C ALA A 103 -20.65 -0.45 -5.65
N THR A 104 -20.23 -0.58 -4.40
CA THR A 104 -20.90 -1.41 -3.40
C THR A 104 -22.35 -0.97 -3.18
N GLY A 105 -22.60 0.34 -3.05
CA GLY A 105 -23.95 0.89 -2.92
C GLY A 105 -24.84 0.61 -4.14
N LYS A 106 -24.29 0.71 -5.37
CA LYS A 106 -24.99 0.37 -6.59
C LYS A 106 -25.35 -1.13 -6.64
N MET A 107 -24.44 -2.00 -6.22
CA MET A 107 -24.68 -3.44 -6.15
C MET A 107 -25.76 -3.77 -5.11
N ALA A 108 -25.70 -3.19 -3.93
CA ALA A 108 -26.72 -3.34 -2.89
C ALA A 108 -28.11 -2.87 -3.39
N ALA A 109 -28.19 -1.75 -4.10
CA ALA A 109 -29.43 -1.24 -4.67
C ALA A 109 -30.05 -2.18 -5.70
N LYS A 110 -29.26 -2.88 -6.52
CA LYS A 110 -29.74 -3.91 -7.45
C LYS A 110 -30.38 -5.09 -6.71
N ILE A 111 -29.72 -5.56 -5.64
CA ILE A 111 -30.23 -6.66 -4.81
C ILE A 111 -31.54 -6.26 -4.12
N LEU A 112 -31.61 -5.06 -3.56
CA LEU A 112 -32.82 -4.54 -2.92
C LEU A 112 -34.00 -4.37 -3.91
N LYS A 113 -33.69 -4.18 -5.20
CA LYS A 113 -34.71 -4.12 -6.30
C LYS A 113 -35.10 -5.50 -6.84
N GLY A 114 -34.63 -6.59 -6.23
CA GLY A 114 -35.03 -7.95 -6.54
C GLY A 114 -34.00 -8.78 -7.33
N GLN A 115 -32.83 -8.25 -7.65
CA GLN A 115 -31.75 -9.07 -8.20
C GLN A 115 -31.26 -10.06 -7.16
N LYS A 116 -31.18 -11.34 -7.50
CA LYS A 116 -30.70 -12.36 -6.53
C LYS A 116 -29.20 -12.18 -6.27
N PRO A 117 -28.74 -12.34 -5.03
CA PRO A 117 -27.30 -12.32 -4.72
C PRO A 117 -26.49 -13.33 -5.54
N ALA A 118 -27.04 -14.52 -5.83
CA ALA A 118 -26.40 -15.54 -6.65
C ALA A 118 -26.19 -15.11 -8.11
N ASP A 119 -26.98 -14.15 -8.60
CA ASP A 119 -26.89 -13.59 -9.96
C ASP A 119 -26.12 -12.25 -9.97
N THR A 120 -25.51 -11.89 -8.84
CA THR A 120 -24.73 -10.66 -8.69
C THR A 120 -23.25 -11.03 -8.49
N PRO A 121 -22.44 -11.05 -9.55
CA PRO A 121 -21.04 -11.43 -9.44
C PRO A 121 -20.24 -10.43 -8.59
N VAL A 122 -19.18 -10.92 -7.97
CA VAL A 122 -18.20 -10.07 -7.27
C VAL A 122 -17.56 -9.12 -8.27
N GLU A 123 -17.58 -7.83 -7.97
CA GLU A 123 -16.91 -6.80 -8.76
C GLU A 123 -15.47 -6.60 -8.24
N ILE A 124 -14.48 -6.75 -9.13
CA ILE A 124 -13.08 -6.57 -8.80
C ILE A 124 -12.62 -5.23 -9.34
N PHE A 125 -12.14 -4.36 -8.44
CA PHE A 125 -11.53 -3.09 -8.81
C PHE A 125 -10.09 -3.32 -9.24
N SER A 126 -9.83 -3.15 -10.54
CA SER A 126 -8.49 -3.30 -11.14
C SER A 126 -7.81 -1.97 -11.45
N GLN A 127 -8.53 -0.85 -11.33
CA GLN A 127 -7.98 0.48 -11.59
C GLN A 127 -7.67 1.18 -10.27
N GLY A 128 -6.39 1.53 -10.09
CA GLY A 128 -5.94 2.33 -8.97
C GLY A 128 -5.61 3.76 -9.41
N LYS A 129 -5.65 4.69 -8.46
CA LYS A 129 -5.14 6.07 -8.61
C LYS A 129 -3.77 6.16 -7.96
N SER A 130 -2.81 6.76 -8.66
CA SER A 130 -1.49 7.02 -8.06
C SER A 130 -1.57 8.18 -7.08
N VAL A 131 -0.97 7.97 -5.90
CA VAL A 131 -0.80 8.99 -4.86
C VAL A 131 0.69 9.17 -4.64
N ILE A 132 1.17 10.40 -4.72
CA ILE A 132 2.60 10.73 -4.57
C ILE A 132 2.77 11.73 -3.44
N ASN A 133 3.69 11.47 -2.53
CA ASN A 133 4.09 12.40 -1.48
C ASN A 133 5.37 13.12 -1.90
N LYS A 134 5.21 14.33 -2.45
CA LYS A 134 6.32 15.11 -2.93
C LYS A 134 7.24 15.57 -1.80
N LYS A 135 6.68 15.87 -0.62
CA LYS A 135 7.48 16.24 0.55
C LYS A 135 8.45 15.12 0.94
N VAL A 136 7.97 13.88 1.01
CA VAL A 136 8.81 12.70 1.29
C VAL A 136 9.85 12.49 0.19
N ALA A 137 9.48 12.69 -1.09
CA ALA A 137 10.43 12.60 -2.20
C ALA A 137 11.58 13.60 -2.02
N ASP A 138 11.26 14.87 -1.72
CA ASP A 138 12.25 15.93 -1.49
C ASP A 138 13.16 15.61 -0.28
N GLU A 139 12.60 15.10 0.83
CA GLU A 139 13.36 14.68 2.02
C GLU A 139 14.32 13.51 1.75
N LEU A 140 13.94 12.61 0.84
CA LEU A 140 14.75 11.47 0.41
C LEU A 140 15.74 11.83 -0.72
N GLY A 141 15.65 13.03 -1.30
CA GLY A 141 16.44 13.43 -2.46
C GLY A 141 16.03 12.71 -3.75
N ILE A 142 14.78 12.26 -3.84
CA ILE A 142 14.24 11.55 -5.00
C ILE A 142 13.52 12.52 -5.93
N THR A 143 14.01 12.62 -7.16
CA THR A 143 13.33 13.40 -8.20
C THR A 143 12.22 12.58 -8.82
N ILE A 144 10.97 13.02 -8.65
CA ILE A 144 9.81 12.39 -9.31
C ILE A 144 9.71 12.95 -10.74
N PRO A 145 9.67 12.10 -11.79
CA PRO A 145 9.50 12.55 -13.16
C PRO A 145 8.20 13.35 -13.36
N GLU A 146 8.24 14.40 -14.18
CA GLU A 146 7.05 15.22 -14.45
C GLU A 146 5.87 14.41 -15.03
N SER A 147 6.14 13.40 -15.83
CA SER A 147 5.12 12.49 -16.36
C SER A 147 4.35 11.79 -15.22
N VAL A 148 5.07 11.30 -14.20
CA VAL A 148 4.48 10.64 -13.04
C VAL A 148 3.63 11.62 -12.22
N LEU A 149 4.11 12.87 -12.07
CA LEU A 149 3.34 13.90 -11.35
C LEU A 149 2.08 14.36 -12.10
N LYS A 150 2.14 14.41 -13.43
CA LYS A 150 0.98 14.78 -14.29
C LYS A 150 -0.11 13.70 -14.27
N ASP A 151 0.31 12.44 -14.25
CA ASP A 151 -0.59 11.28 -14.27
C ASP A 151 -1.06 10.88 -12.86
N ALA A 152 -0.55 11.55 -11.81
CA ALA A 152 -0.93 11.27 -10.45
C ALA A 152 -2.37 11.69 -10.15
N GLY A 153 -3.14 10.78 -9.55
CA GLY A 153 -4.48 11.08 -9.07
C GLY A 153 -4.47 12.06 -7.87
N GLN A 154 -3.39 12.02 -7.07
CA GLN A 154 -3.17 12.95 -5.94
C GLN A 154 -1.67 13.22 -5.74
N VAL A 155 -1.31 14.48 -5.51
CA VAL A 155 0.03 14.89 -5.11
C VAL A 155 -0.05 15.61 -3.76
N ILE A 156 0.58 15.02 -2.74
CA ILE A 156 0.74 15.59 -1.40
C ILE A 156 1.98 16.49 -1.44
N LYS A 157 1.79 17.77 -1.02
CA LYS A 157 2.82 18.82 -1.05
C LYS A 157 3.38 19.08 0.34
#